data_0ef174e09bb3a550651e84803f983e14
#
_entry.id   0ef174e09bb3a550651e84803f983e14
#
_cell.length_a   1.000
_cell.length_b   1.000
_cell.length_c   1.000
_cell.angle_alpha   90.00
_cell.angle_beta   90.00
_cell.angle_gamma   90.00
#
_symmetry.space_group_name_H-M   'P 1'
#
loop_
_entity.id
_entity.type
_entity.pdbx_description
1 polymer ?
#
loop_
_entity_poly.entity_id
_entity_poly.type
_entity_poly.pdbx_seq_one_letter_code
_entity_poly.pdbx_strand_id
1 'polypeptide(L)'
;YNTNADGSFKPPVENWEDVIHLNFNNPALRTAMIEAMKFWVEECNIDGFRCDMAMLVPLDFWMEARKELDAVGTLFWLGEFDQWGSDEPYASAFDVSYSWHWMHVSETFYKHKQRVYVLDNALTAYQSKQPYKHMRAFFTSNHDENSWNGTEYEKYGDAALPLAVFSCMWNGIPLIYSGQELPNQKRLQFFDKDEIKWKGTPKLHNFYKTLLTFRKQHPALKAADRRVITWRISTSDNEHLFSFVRKVSNREVVTILNFSDTKIKFQINDTRIGGGYTDLFTDKAHSLAETFSIPAWGYMVLHK
;
A
#
# COMPACT_ATOMS: atom_id res chain seq x y z
N TYR A 1 -14.56 -28.52 -9.89
CA TYR A 1 -13.11 -28.53 -9.69
C TYR A 1 -12.40 -28.89 -10.99
N ASN A 2 -11.17 -28.45 -11.15
CA ASN A 2 -10.27 -28.96 -12.18
C ASN A 2 -9.54 -30.21 -11.65
N THR A 3 -9.38 -31.22 -12.52
CA THR A 3 -8.76 -32.48 -12.16
C THR A 3 -7.61 -32.85 -13.10
N ASN A 4 -6.68 -33.64 -12.59
CA ASN A 4 -5.64 -34.28 -13.37
C ASN A 4 -6.22 -35.47 -14.17
N ALA A 5 -5.43 -36.07 -15.07
CA ALA A 5 -5.84 -37.22 -15.88
C ALA A 5 -6.20 -38.47 -15.05
N ASP A 6 -5.64 -38.59 -13.85
CA ASP A 6 -5.92 -39.66 -12.91
C ASP A 6 -7.15 -39.44 -12.01
N GLY A 7 -7.82 -38.29 -12.17
CA GLY A 7 -9.00 -37.90 -11.40
C GLY A 7 -8.68 -37.18 -10.07
N SER A 8 -7.43 -37.03 -9.71
CA SER A 8 -7.04 -36.23 -8.54
C SER A 8 -7.30 -34.74 -8.76
N PHE A 9 -7.50 -33.98 -7.67
CA PHE A 9 -7.68 -32.54 -7.77
C PHE A 9 -6.39 -31.85 -8.23
N LYS A 10 -6.56 -30.85 -9.10
CA LYS A 10 -5.45 -30.07 -9.61
C LYS A 10 -5.35 -28.75 -8.84
N PRO A 11 -4.18 -28.39 -8.26
CA PRO A 11 -3.97 -27.07 -7.70
C PRO A 11 -3.86 -25.99 -8.82
N PRO A 12 -4.15 -24.72 -8.54
CA PRO A 12 -3.97 -23.62 -9.51
C PRO A 12 -2.50 -23.34 -9.83
N VAL A 13 -1.62 -23.60 -8.89
CA VAL A 13 -0.16 -23.47 -9.00
C VAL A 13 0.46 -24.79 -8.55
N GLU A 14 1.45 -25.28 -9.29
CA GLU A 14 2.17 -26.48 -8.91
C GLU A 14 2.77 -26.34 -7.50
N ASN A 15 2.66 -27.38 -6.69
CA ASN A 15 3.08 -27.44 -5.28
C ASN A 15 2.21 -26.66 -4.26
N TRP A 16 1.06 -26.12 -4.65
CA TRP A 16 0.07 -25.59 -3.70
C TRP A 16 -0.91 -26.69 -3.28
N GLU A 17 -0.47 -27.54 -2.35
CA GLU A 17 -1.24 -28.73 -1.94
C GLU A 17 -2.48 -28.40 -1.09
N ASP A 18 -2.55 -27.20 -0.55
CA ASP A 18 -3.64 -26.68 0.29
C ASP A 18 -4.76 -25.98 -0.51
N VAL A 19 -4.62 -25.91 -1.84
CA VAL A 19 -5.58 -25.20 -2.72
C VAL A 19 -6.09 -26.08 -3.83
N ILE A 20 -7.40 -26.07 -4.07
CA ILE A 20 -8.05 -26.76 -5.19
C ILE A 20 -8.50 -25.76 -6.24
N HIS A 21 -8.09 -25.96 -7.50
CA HIS A 21 -8.48 -25.10 -8.61
C HIS A 21 -9.96 -25.27 -8.95
N LEU A 22 -10.73 -24.19 -8.82
CA LEU A 22 -12.13 -24.16 -9.19
C LEU A 22 -12.31 -24.03 -10.69
N ASN A 23 -13.30 -24.74 -11.26
CA ASN A 23 -13.62 -24.68 -12.67
C ASN A 23 -14.63 -23.56 -12.96
N PHE A 24 -14.16 -22.36 -13.22
CA PHE A 24 -14.99 -21.19 -13.55
C PHE A 24 -15.66 -21.25 -14.92
N ASN A 25 -15.42 -22.29 -15.74
CA ASN A 25 -16.24 -22.56 -16.92
C ASN A 25 -17.60 -23.17 -16.57
N ASN A 26 -17.79 -23.60 -15.31
CA ASN A 26 -19.08 -24.10 -14.84
C ASN A 26 -19.97 -22.93 -14.38
N PRO A 27 -21.11 -22.65 -15.07
CA PRO A 27 -22.00 -21.57 -14.70
C PRO A 27 -22.59 -21.70 -13.29
N ALA A 28 -22.87 -22.94 -12.85
CA ALA A 28 -23.39 -23.19 -11.51
C ALA A 28 -22.39 -22.82 -10.40
N LEU A 29 -21.09 -23.01 -10.63
CA LEU A 29 -20.06 -22.54 -9.73
C LEU A 29 -20.07 -21.02 -9.63
N ARG A 30 -20.10 -20.33 -10.78
CA ARG A 30 -20.10 -18.85 -10.80
C ARG A 30 -21.30 -18.29 -10.04
N THR A 31 -22.49 -18.83 -10.28
CA THR A 31 -23.70 -18.45 -9.53
C THR A 31 -23.52 -18.68 -8.04
N ALA A 32 -23.08 -19.86 -7.63
CA ALA A 32 -22.91 -20.19 -6.21
C ALA A 32 -21.89 -19.29 -5.51
N MET A 33 -20.79 -18.93 -6.19
CA MET A 33 -19.78 -17.99 -5.65
C MET A 33 -20.34 -16.59 -5.48
N ILE A 34 -21.09 -16.08 -6.46
CA ILE A 34 -21.73 -14.76 -6.39
C ILE A 34 -22.78 -14.73 -5.26
N GLU A 35 -23.60 -15.76 -5.14
CA GLU A 35 -24.59 -15.88 -4.06
C GLU A 35 -23.93 -15.93 -2.67
N ALA A 36 -22.82 -16.66 -2.53
CA ALA A 36 -22.04 -16.67 -1.31
C ALA A 36 -21.47 -15.28 -0.97
N MET A 37 -21.02 -14.53 -1.96
CA MET A 37 -20.55 -13.15 -1.76
C MET A 37 -21.72 -12.22 -1.39
N LYS A 38 -22.89 -12.33 -2.06
CA LYS A 38 -24.09 -11.57 -1.72
C LYS A 38 -24.51 -11.79 -0.27
N PHE A 39 -24.48 -13.04 0.21
CA PHE A 39 -24.78 -13.37 1.60
C PHE A 39 -23.96 -12.51 2.59
N TRP A 40 -22.66 -12.36 2.38
CA TRP A 40 -21.83 -11.55 3.27
C TRP A 40 -22.19 -10.06 3.24
N VAL A 41 -22.58 -9.53 2.09
CA VAL A 41 -23.02 -8.14 1.96
C VAL A 41 -24.37 -7.95 2.62
N GLU A 42 -25.34 -8.78 2.33
CA GLU A 42 -26.75 -8.61 2.76
C GLU A 42 -26.97 -8.98 4.22
N GLU A 43 -26.41 -10.12 4.67
CA GLU A 43 -26.66 -10.65 6.00
C GLU A 43 -25.61 -10.17 7.04
N CYS A 44 -24.37 -9.90 6.60
CA CYS A 44 -23.29 -9.49 7.48
C CYS A 44 -22.90 -8.02 7.35
N ASN A 45 -23.51 -7.30 6.40
CA ASN A 45 -23.31 -5.86 6.17
C ASN A 45 -21.82 -5.46 6.02
N ILE A 46 -21.06 -6.26 5.26
CA ILE A 46 -19.66 -5.93 4.96
C ILE A 46 -19.58 -4.86 3.88
N ASP A 47 -18.50 -4.06 3.89
CA ASP A 47 -18.29 -2.95 2.95
C ASP A 47 -17.52 -3.34 1.69
N GLY A 48 -17.13 -4.61 1.54
CA GLY A 48 -16.40 -5.08 0.35
C GLY A 48 -15.55 -6.31 0.58
N PHE A 49 -14.64 -6.58 -0.36
CA PHE A 49 -13.88 -7.83 -0.42
C PHE A 49 -12.38 -7.59 -0.63
N ARG A 50 -11.57 -8.38 0.05
CA ARG A 50 -10.20 -8.70 -0.37
C ARG A 50 -10.25 -10.03 -1.09
N CYS A 51 -9.84 -10.03 -2.34
CA CYS A 51 -9.87 -11.21 -3.20
C CYS A 51 -8.46 -11.79 -3.31
N ASP A 52 -8.29 -12.96 -2.72
CA ASP A 52 -7.05 -13.70 -2.69
C ASP A 52 -6.62 -14.12 -4.10
N MET A 53 -5.33 -13.97 -4.42
CA MET A 53 -4.74 -14.37 -5.70
C MET A 53 -5.67 -14.08 -6.90
N ALA A 54 -6.21 -12.86 -6.93
CA ALA A 54 -7.30 -12.49 -7.85
C ALA A 54 -6.98 -12.76 -9.33
N MET A 55 -5.71 -12.71 -9.72
CA MET A 55 -5.24 -13.00 -11.08
C MET A 55 -5.33 -14.48 -11.49
N LEU A 56 -5.55 -15.40 -10.54
CA LEU A 56 -5.77 -16.84 -10.80
C LEU A 56 -7.25 -17.17 -11.03
N VAL A 57 -8.15 -16.22 -10.78
CA VAL A 57 -9.59 -16.32 -11.08
C VAL A 57 -9.87 -15.54 -12.36
N PRO A 58 -10.66 -16.07 -13.30
CA PRO A 58 -10.90 -15.39 -14.59
C PRO A 58 -11.45 -13.97 -14.44
N LEU A 59 -10.92 -13.03 -15.19
CA LEU A 59 -11.32 -11.62 -15.15
C LEU A 59 -12.82 -11.43 -15.45
N ASP A 60 -13.37 -12.20 -16.38
CA ASP A 60 -14.80 -12.14 -16.74
C ASP A 60 -15.70 -12.55 -15.57
N PHE A 61 -15.25 -13.48 -14.70
CA PHE A 61 -15.96 -13.77 -13.46
C PHE A 61 -15.96 -12.57 -12.51
N TRP A 62 -14.80 -11.90 -12.32
CA TRP A 62 -14.74 -10.71 -11.46
C TRP A 62 -15.62 -9.57 -11.98
N MET A 63 -15.68 -9.39 -13.31
CA MET A 63 -16.56 -8.39 -13.93
C MET A 63 -18.03 -8.72 -13.71
N GLU A 64 -18.41 -10.00 -13.82
CA GLU A 64 -19.76 -10.47 -13.53
C GLU A 64 -20.11 -10.31 -12.05
N ALA A 65 -19.25 -10.79 -11.15
CA ALA A 65 -19.44 -10.69 -9.71
C ALA A 65 -19.57 -9.23 -9.26
N ARG A 66 -18.70 -8.35 -9.75
CA ARG A 66 -18.76 -6.93 -9.45
C ARG A 66 -20.08 -6.30 -9.90
N LYS A 67 -20.54 -6.59 -11.12
CA LYS A 67 -21.81 -6.08 -11.63
C LYS A 67 -22.98 -6.46 -10.74
N GLU A 68 -23.04 -7.74 -10.34
CA GLU A 68 -24.12 -8.28 -9.50
C GLU A 68 -24.09 -7.73 -8.07
N LEU A 69 -22.90 -7.55 -7.49
CA LEU A 69 -22.72 -7.10 -6.11
C LEU A 69 -22.80 -5.59 -5.97
N ASP A 70 -22.30 -4.81 -6.93
CA ASP A 70 -22.43 -3.34 -6.93
C ASP A 70 -23.91 -2.91 -7.11
N ALA A 71 -24.78 -3.80 -7.58
CA ALA A 71 -26.23 -3.56 -7.61
C ALA A 71 -26.89 -3.66 -6.22
N VAL A 72 -26.27 -4.38 -5.28
CA VAL A 72 -26.71 -4.52 -3.88
C VAL A 72 -26.20 -3.34 -3.03
N GLY A 73 -25.01 -2.84 -3.28
CA GLY A 73 -24.43 -1.73 -2.54
C GLY A 73 -23.11 -1.21 -3.14
N THR A 74 -22.65 -0.07 -2.64
CA THR A 74 -21.32 0.45 -2.99
C THR A 74 -20.26 -0.30 -2.21
N LEU A 75 -19.48 -1.14 -2.88
CA LEU A 75 -18.50 -2.03 -2.26
C LEU A 75 -17.08 -1.63 -2.61
N PHE A 76 -16.16 -1.93 -1.69
CA PHE A 76 -14.72 -1.78 -1.86
C PHE A 76 -14.10 -3.10 -2.33
N TRP A 77 -13.33 -3.04 -3.42
CA TRP A 77 -12.71 -4.20 -4.04
C TRP A 77 -11.19 -4.11 -4.02
N LEU A 78 -10.57 -4.92 -3.17
CA LEU A 78 -9.12 -5.09 -3.09
C LEU A 78 -8.73 -6.43 -3.72
N GLY A 79 -8.05 -6.41 -4.84
CA GLY A 79 -7.51 -7.60 -5.48
C GLY A 79 -6.06 -7.85 -5.08
N GLU A 80 -5.73 -9.09 -4.75
CA GLU A 80 -4.35 -9.50 -4.57
C GLU A 80 -3.71 -9.80 -5.91
N PHE A 81 -3.11 -8.80 -6.49
CA PHE A 81 -2.28 -8.82 -7.71
C PHE A 81 -1.47 -7.54 -7.77
N ASP A 82 -0.43 -7.54 -8.61
CA ASP A 82 0.30 -6.32 -8.95
C ASP A 82 0.24 -6.11 -10.46
N GLN A 83 -0.31 -5.04 -10.96
CA GLN A 83 -0.49 -4.69 -12.38
C GLN A 83 0.77 -4.80 -13.26
N TRP A 84 1.71 -5.65 -12.90
CA TRP A 84 2.94 -5.85 -13.63
C TRP A 84 2.76 -6.94 -14.68
N GLY A 85 2.76 -6.56 -15.94
CA GLY A 85 2.63 -7.51 -17.04
C GLY A 85 1.19 -7.97 -17.30
N SER A 86 0.93 -9.27 -17.14
CA SER A 86 -0.36 -9.91 -17.45
C SER A 86 -1.52 -9.50 -16.56
N ASP A 87 -1.23 -8.92 -15.39
CA ASP A 87 -2.27 -8.60 -14.40
C ASP A 87 -2.94 -7.24 -14.63
N GLU A 88 -2.40 -6.43 -15.56
CA GLU A 88 -2.94 -5.09 -15.87
C GLU A 88 -4.44 -5.05 -16.17
N PRO A 89 -5.05 -6.00 -16.92
CA PRO A 89 -6.48 -6.02 -17.18
C PRO A 89 -7.36 -6.11 -15.93
N TYR A 90 -6.87 -6.76 -14.86
CA TYR A 90 -7.59 -6.93 -13.59
C TYR A 90 -7.88 -5.62 -12.88
N ALA A 91 -7.09 -4.59 -13.11
CA ALA A 91 -7.37 -3.26 -12.59
C ALA A 91 -8.72 -2.67 -13.01
N SER A 92 -9.36 -3.21 -14.04
CA SER A 92 -10.73 -2.82 -14.45
C SER A 92 -11.81 -3.35 -13.51
N ALA A 93 -11.55 -4.48 -12.84
CA ALA A 93 -12.49 -5.13 -11.92
C ALA A 93 -12.30 -4.74 -10.44
N PHE A 94 -11.18 -4.12 -10.09
CA PHE A 94 -10.82 -3.80 -8.70
C PHE A 94 -10.56 -2.31 -8.49
N ASP A 95 -10.87 -1.80 -7.30
CA ASP A 95 -10.57 -0.42 -6.92
C ASP A 95 -9.11 -0.25 -6.51
N VAL A 96 -8.55 -1.30 -5.89
CA VAL A 96 -7.18 -1.32 -5.34
C VAL A 96 -6.51 -2.65 -5.63
N SER A 97 -5.22 -2.63 -5.91
CA SER A 97 -4.35 -3.81 -5.86
C SER A 97 -3.12 -3.57 -5.00
N TYR A 98 -2.39 -4.64 -4.72
CA TYR A 98 -1.15 -4.56 -3.95
C TYR A 98 -0.04 -3.85 -4.74
N SER A 99 1.00 -3.40 -4.03
CA SER A 99 2.19 -2.75 -4.62
C SER A 99 3.44 -3.63 -4.45
N TRP A 100 3.39 -4.88 -4.92
CA TRP A 100 4.49 -5.85 -4.80
C TRP A 100 5.79 -5.34 -5.45
N HIS A 101 5.68 -4.76 -6.66
CA HIS A 101 6.85 -4.20 -7.33
C HIS A 101 7.51 -3.09 -6.52
N TRP A 102 6.72 -2.17 -5.95
CA TRP A 102 7.23 -1.14 -5.05
C TRP A 102 7.94 -1.74 -3.85
N MET A 103 7.34 -2.75 -3.23
CA MET A 103 7.90 -3.42 -2.06
C MET A 103 9.27 -4.05 -2.38
N HIS A 104 9.38 -4.81 -3.47
CA HIS A 104 10.62 -5.42 -3.90
C HIS A 104 11.70 -4.40 -4.28
N VAL A 105 11.30 -3.32 -4.97
CA VAL A 105 12.23 -2.25 -5.34
C VAL A 105 12.71 -1.52 -4.10
N SER A 106 11.84 -1.20 -3.14
CA SER A 106 12.22 -0.51 -1.91
C SER A 106 13.12 -1.36 -1.01
N GLU A 107 12.90 -2.68 -0.97
CA GLU A 107 13.80 -3.61 -0.28
C GLU A 107 15.19 -3.66 -0.94
N THR A 108 15.24 -3.81 -2.25
CA THR A 108 16.49 -3.79 -3.03
C THR A 108 17.21 -2.45 -2.89
N PHE A 109 16.46 -1.35 -2.94
CA PHE A 109 16.97 0.00 -2.72
C PHE A 109 17.69 0.11 -1.37
N TYR A 110 17.05 -0.32 -0.29
CA TYR A 110 17.64 -0.28 1.05
C TYR A 110 18.88 -1.17 1.17
N LYS A 111 18.77 -2.44 0.76
CA LYS A 111 19.85 -3.44 0.87
C LYS A 111 21.10 -3.07 0.08
N HIS A 112 20.94 -2.45 -1.09
CA HIS A 112 22.04 -2.06 -1.96
C HIS A 112 22.42 -0.58 -1.88
N LYS A 113 21.89 0.17 -0.90
CA LYS A 113 22.17 1.60 -0.67
C LYS A 113 22.06 2.43 -1.96
N GLN A 114 20.97 2.20 -2.70
CA GLN A 114 20.75 2.87 -3.99
C GLN A 114 20.30 4.33 -3.78
N ARG A 115 20.25 5.11 -4.87
CA ARG A 115 19.72 6.49 -4.87
C ARG A 115 18.21 6.50 -5.04
N VAL A 116 17.55 7.54 -4.55
CA VAL A 116 16.06 7.63 -4.54
C VAL A 116 15.42 7.62 -5.93
N TYR A 117 16.16 7.91 -7.01
CA TYR A 117 15.63 7.82 -8.38
C TYR A 117 15.11 6.42 -8.74
N VAL A 118 15.62 5.37 -8.09
CA VAL A 118 15.14 3.98 -8.28
C VAL A 118 13.71 3.84 -7.81
N LEU A 119 13.37 4.50 -6.70
CA LEU A 119 12.00 4.57 -6.18
C LEU A 119 11.08 5.37 -7.11
N ASP A 120 11.59 6.47 -7.68
CA ASP A 120 10.85 7.26 -8.68
C ASP A 120 10.51 6.43 -9.92
N ASN A 121 11.46 5.63 -10.40
CA ASN A 121 11.23 4.75 -11.55
C ASN A 121 10.12 3.72 -11.29
N ALA A 122 10.09 3.11 -10.10
CA ALA A 122 9.04 2.18 -9.72
C ALA A 122 7.64 2.83 -9.70
N LEU A 123 7.55 4.05 -9.16
CA LEU A 123 6.29 4.80 -9.12
C LEU A 123 5.84 5.27 -10.50
N THR A 124 6.78 5.69 -11.35
CA THR A 124 6.50 6.08 -12.74
C THR A 124 6.00 4.89 -13.55
N ALA A 125 6.53 3.69 -13.33
CA ALA A 125 6.06 2.48 -13.97
C ALA A 125 4.60 2.17 -13.62
N TYR A 126 4.18 2.41 -12.38
CA TYR A 126 2.77 2.30 -12.00
C TYR A 126 1.89 3.34 -12.69
N GLN A 127 2.30 4.60 -12.69
CA GLN A 127 1.52 5.70 -13.26
C GLN A 127 1.27 5.53 -14.75
N SER A 128 2.25 5.01 -15.49
CA SER A 128 2.15 4.81 -16.94
C SER A 128 1.15 3.75 -17.38
N LYS A 129 0.78 2.83 -16.48
CA LYS A 129 -0.08 1.67 -16.77
C LYS A 129 -1.40 1.68 -16.00
N GLN A 130 -1.59 2.62 -15.08
CA GLN A 130 -2.72 2.60 -14.17
C GLN A 130 -3.99 3.15 -14.82
N PRO A 131 -5.11 2.38 -14.84
CA PRO A 131 -6.41 2.94 -15.15
C PRO A 131 -6.75 4.08 -14.19
N TYR A 132 -7.44 5.07 -14.67
CA TYR A 132 -7.64 6.35 -14.00
C TYR A 132 -8.22 6.27 -12.56
N LYS A 133 -8.98 5.21 -12.23
CA LYS A 133 -9.63 5.04 -10.92
C LYS A 133 -8.94 4.03 -10.01
N HIS A 134 -8.04 3.23 -10.54
CA HIS A 134 -7.40 2.18 -9.78
C HIS A 134 -6.29 2.72 -8.89
N MET A 135 -6.14 2.20 -7.68
CA MET A 135 -5.16 2.60 -6.69
C MET A 135 -4.27 1.44 -6.26
N ARG A 136 -3.20 1.77 -5.54
CA ARG A 136 -2.30 0.80 -4.92
C ARG A 136 -2.42 0.80 -3.40
N ALA A 137 -2.42 -0.38 -2.82
CA ALA A 137 -2.16 -0.55 -1.39
C ALA A 137 -0.65 -0.57 -1.17
N PHE A 138 -0.12 0.45 -0.50
CA PHE A 138 1.30 0.53 -0.13
C PHE A 138 1.49 -0.01 1.28
N PHE A 139 2.54 -0.80 1.47
CA PHE A 139 2.81 -1.49 2.73
C PHE A 139 4.31 -1.75 2.92
N THR A 140 4.71 -1.95 4.15
CA THR A 140 6.05 -2.42 4.54
C THR A 140 6.06 -3.89 4.94
N SER A 141 4.89 -4.42 5.33
CA SER A 141 4.68 -5.84 5.62
C SER A 141 3.21 -6.21 5.42
N ASN A 142 2.93 -7.50 5.30
CA ASN A 142 1.60 -8.10 5.35
C ASN A 142 1.70 -9.54 5.89
N HIS A 143 0.61 -10.28 5.90
CA HIS A 143 0.54 -11.64 6.46
C HIS A 143 1.44 -12.66 5.72
N ASP A 144 1.64 -12.50 4.40
CA ASP A 144 2.54 -13.33 3.63
C ASP A 144 3.99 -12.92 3.82
N GLU A 145 4.28 -11.64 3.61
CA GLU A 145 5.62 -11.09 3.68
C GLU A 145 6.30 -11.31 5.03
N ASN A 146 5.56 -11.10 6.12
CA ASN A 146 6.09 -11.32 7.46
C ASN A 146 6.57 -12.77 7.65
N SER A 147 5.80 -13.74 7.15
CA SER A 147 6.08 -15.16 7.35
C SER A 147 7.16 -15.67 6.39
N TRP A 148 7.04 -15.34 5.09
CA TRP A 148 7.88 -15.91 4.04
C TRP A 148 9.19 -15.15 3.83
N ASN A 149 9.13 -13.81 3.82
CA ASN A 149 10.23 -12.96 3.38
C ASN A 149 10.87 -12.13 4.50
N GLY A 150 10.30 -12.16 5.69
CA GLY A 150 10.83 -11.47 6.87
C GLY A 150 10.00 -10.27 7.32
N THR A 151 10.25 -9.86 8.55
CA THR A 151 9.64 -8.67 9.12
C THR A 151 10.05 -7.42 8.35
N GLU A 152 9.33 -6.32 8.52
CA GLU A 152 9.71 -5.03 7.92
C GLU A 152 11.11 -4.56 8.37
N TYR A 153 11.53 -4.93 9.58
CA TYR A 153 12.85 -4.58 10.12
C TYR A 153 13.97 -5.41 9.51
N GLU A 154 13.72 -6.69 9.17
CA GLU A 154 14.68 -7.52 8.44
C GLU A 154 14.86 -7.03 7.00
N LYS A 155 13.79 -6.53 6.36
CA LYS A 155 13.81 -6.05 4.98
C LYS A 155 14.39 -4.64 4.86
N TYR A 156 14.00 -3.74 5.73
CA TYR A 156 14.24 -2.29 5.57
C TYR A 156 15.04 -1.66 6.71
N GLY A 157 15.33 -2.39 7.80
CA GLY A 157 16.07 -1.84 8.95
C GLY A 157 15.53 -0.49 9.39
N ASP A 158 16.41 0.52 9.42
CA ASP A 158 16.07 1.89 9.81
C ASP A 158 15.15 2.62 8.82
N ALA A 159 15.08 2.15 7.56
CA ALA A 159 14.16 2.71 6.56
C ALA A 159 12.69 2.28 6.77
N ALA A 160 12.39 1.36 7.69
CA ALA A 160 11.04 0.88 7.92
C ALA A 160 10.04 2.02 8.27
N LEU A 161 10.42 2.95 9.15
CA LEU A 161 9.55 4.07 9.52
C LEU A 161 9.33 5.08 8.40
N PRO A 162 10.34 5.61 7.70
CA PRO A 162 10.08 6.49 6.56
C PRO A 162 9.30 5.81 5.44
N LEU A 163 9.45 4.50 5.21
CA LEU A 163 8.62 3.76 4.25
C LEU A 163 7.17 3.59 4.74
N ALA A 164 6.94 3.43 6.04
CA ALA A 164 5.59 3.46 6.60
C ALA A 164 4.94 4.86 6.46
N VAL A 165 5.69 5.94 6.65
CA VAL A 165 5.22 7.31 6.36
C VAL A 165 4.89 7.45 4.87
N PHE A 166 5.75 6.96 3.97
CA PHE A 166 5.46 6.93 2.54
C PHE A 166 4.11 6.24 2.26
N SER A 167 3.92 5.03 2.79
CA SER A 167 2.69 4.25 2.58
C SER A 167 1.44 5.01 3.02
N CYS A 168 1.53 5.78 4.11
CA CYS A 168 0.42 6.59 4.60
C CYS A 168 0.22 7.89 3.83
N MET A 169 1.27 8.52 3.30
CA MET A 169 1.19 9.86 2.71
C MET A 169 1.12 9.87 1.19
N TRP A 170 1.60 8.82 0.51
CA TRP A 170 1.58 8.74 -0.95
C TRP A 170 0.16 8.58 -1.52
N ASN A 171 0.05 8.75 -2.83
CA ASN A 171 -1.20 8.56 -3.58
C ASN A 171 -1.53 7.05 -3.73
N GLY A 172 -2.38 6.54 -2.85
CA GLY A 172 -2.77 5.14 -2.74
C GLY A 172 -3.48 4.92 -1.41
N ILE A 173 -3.50 3.69 -0.92
CA ILE A 173 -4.08 3.30 0.37
C ILE A 173 -3.00 2.63 1.21
N PRO A 174 -2.80 2.99 2.49
CA PRO A 174 -1.90 2.26 3.37
C PRO A 174 -2.49 0.92 3.76
N LEU A 175 -1.69 -0.13 3.75
CA LEU A 175 -1.98 -1.41 4.38
C LEU A 175 -1.06 -1.55 5.59
N ILE A 176 -1.66 -1.80 6.75
CA ILE A 176 -0.95 -2.02 8.02
C ILE A 176 -1.21 -3.46 8.46
N TYR A 177 -0.13 -4.20 8.72
CA TYR A 177 -0.23 -5.56 9.24
C TYR A 177 -0.23 -5.55 10.77
N SER A 178 -0.95 -6.51 11.35
CA SER A 178 -1.05 -6.68 12.80
C SER A 178 0.31 -6.78 13.45
N GLY A 179 0.56 -6.00 14.50
CA GLY A 179 1.81 -5.99 15.27
C GLY A 179 2.84 -4.97 14.81
N GLN A 180 2.64 -4.25 13.69
CA GLN A 180 3.56 -3.19 13.28
C GLN A 180 3.68 -2.09 14.33
N GLU A 181 2.61 -1.79 15.05
CA GLU A 181 2.60 -0.80 16.13
C GLU A 181 3.37 -1.24 17.39
N LEU A 182 3.73 -2.55 17.51
CA LEU A 182 4.44 -3.06 18.71
C LEU A 182 5.91 -2.62 18.82
N PRO A 183 6.79 -2.53 17.88
CA PRO A 183 7.07 -3.13 16.56
C PRO A 183 7.43 -4.63 16.65
N ASN A 184 6.64 -5.47 16.04
CA ASN A 184 6.88 -6.91 16.05
C ASN A 184 8.06 -7.29 15.13
N GLN A 185 9.07 -7.94 15.71
CA GLN A 185 10.24 -8.43 14.97
C GLN A 185 10.23 -9.96 14.79
N LYS A 186 9.08 -10.60 15.00
CA LYS A 186 8.93 -12.04 14.86
C LYS A 186 8.28 -12.36 13.52
N ARG A 187 8.88 -13.28 12.76
CA ARG A 187 8.20 -13.94 11.65
C ARG A 187 7.16 -14.88 12.24
N LEU A 188 5.91 -14.71 11.86
CA LEU A 188 4.83 -15.58 12.28
C LEU A 188 4.82 -16.85 11.44
N GLN A 189 4.46 -17.99 12.04
CA GLN A 189 4.25 -19.21 11.31
C GLN A 189 3.06 -19.08 10.38
N PHE A 190 3.19 -19.50 9.13
CA PHE A 190 2.14 -19.29 8.14
C PHE A 190 1.01 -20.31 8.28
N PHE A 191 1.34 -21.59 8.40
CA PHE A 191 0.36 -22.68 8.48
C PHE A 191 0.01 -23.12 9.91
N ASP A 192 0.83 -22.74 10.88
CA ASP A 192 0.64 -23.15 12.26
C ASP A 192 0.07 -22.03 13.12
N LYS A 193 -0.58 -22.42 14.23
CA LYS A 193 -1.02 -21.43 15.21
C LYS A 193 0.19 -20.70 15.79
N ASP A 194 0.21 -19.38 15.62
CA ASP A 194 1.22 -18.52 16.19
C ASP A 194 0.60 -17.23 16.72
N GLU A 195 1.27 -16.57 17.65
CA GLU A 195 0.71 -15.44 18.38
C GLU A 195 1.63 -14.21 18.33
N ILE A 196 1.04 -13.05 18.08
CA ILE A 196 1.67 -11.77 18.34
C ILE A 196 1.57 -11.50 19.84
N LYS A 197 2.72 -11.25 20.47
CA LYS A 197 2.78 -11.00 21.93
C LYS A 197 2.43 -9.54 22.25
N TRP A 198 1.16 -9.28 22.46
CA TRP A 198 0.65 -7.97 22.88
C TRP A 198 0.96 -7.72 24.36
N LYS A 199 2.14 -7.14 24.66
CA LYS A 199 2.55 -6.79 26.02
C LYS A 199 2.80 -5.29 26.12
N GLY A 200 2.23 -4.68 27.17
CA GLY A 200 2.39 -3.25 27.46
C GLY A 200 1.74 -2.34 26.41
N THR A 201 2.17 -1.08 26.37
CA THR A 201 1.70 -0.12 25.36
C THR A 201 2.55 -0.26 24.10
N PRO A 202 1.93 -0.46 22.92
CA PRO A 202 2.67 -0.55 21.66
C PRO A 202 3.48 0.72 21.40
N LYS A 203 4.78 0.57 21.17
CA LYS A 203 5.74 1.70 21.05
C LYS A 203 5.38 2.65 19.88
N LEU A 204 4.86 2.11 18.78
CA LEU A 204 4.52 2.87 17.58
C LEU A 204 3.01 3.16 17.46
N HIS A 205 2.23 2.90 18.51
CA HIS A 205 0.79 3.17 18.49
C HIS A 205 0.50 4.63 18.11
N ASN A 206 1.11 5.59 18.80
CA ASN A 206 0.89 7.01 18.53
C ASN A 206 1.39 7.41 17.13
N PHE A 207 2.49 6.82 16.66
CA PHE A 207 2.99 7.05 15.31
C PHE A 207 1.95 6.67 14.24
N TYR A 208 1.44 5.44 14.26
CA TYR A 208 0.42 5.00 13.30
C TYR A 208 -0.91 5.72 13.49
N LYS A 209 -1.34 5.94 14.74
CA LYS A 209 -2.55 6.70 15.04
C LYS A 209 -2.50 8.11 14.45
N THR A 210 -1.38 8.82 14.60
CA THR A 210 -1.19 10.16 14.04
C THR A 210 -1.29 10.12 12.51
N LEU A 211 -0.55 9.23 11.86
CA LEU A 211 -0.56 9.12 10.40
C LEU A 211 -1.96 8.78 9.85
N LEU A 212 -2.63 7.78 10.40
CA LEU A 212 -3.92 7.31 9.91
C LEU A 212 -5.04 8.30 10.21
N THR A 213 -5.03 8.93 11.39
CA THR A 213 -6.00 9.98 11.73
C THR A 213 -5.86 11.19 10.81
N PHE A 214 -4.62 11.66 10.62
CA PHE A 214 -4.33 12.77 9.71
C PHE A 214 -4.72 12.44 8.28
N ARG A 215 -4.38 11.25 7.80
CA ARG A 215 -4.77 10.78 6.47
C ARG A 215 -6.29 10.79 6.28
N LYS A 216 -7.05 10.30 7.26
CA LYS A 216 -8.51 10.27 7.21
C LYS A 216 -9.12 11.68 7.14
N GLN A 217 -8.52 12.64 7.84
CA GLN A 217 -9.07 13.98 8.01
C GLN A 217 -8.61 14.98 6.94
N HIS A 218 -7.37 14.83 6.42
CA HIS A 218 -6.80 15.86 5.55
C HIS A 218 -7.26 15.71 4.10
N PRO A 219 -7.90 16.74 3.50
CA PRO A 219 -8.49 16.66 2.14
C PRO A 219 -7.48 16.28 1.05
N ALA A 220 -6.22 16.74 1.14
CA ALA A 220 -5.18 16.43 0.16
C ALA A 220 -4.71 14.96 0.22
N LEU A 221 -5.13 14.19 1.24
CA LEU A 221 -4.78 12.77 1.39
C LEU A 221 -5.92 11.82 1.00
N LYS A 222 -7.05 12.33 0.54
CA LYS A 222 -8.15 11.49 0.07
C LYS A 222 -7.70 10.63 -1.10
N ALA A 223 -7.96 9.33 -0.98
CA ALA A 223 -7.75 8.37 -2.04
C ALA A 223 -8.78 8.58 -3.16
N ALA A 224 -8.39 8.34 -4.42
CA ALA A 224 -9.23 8.46 -5.62
C ALA A 224 -9.92 9.81 -5.84
N ASP A 225 -9.63 10.85 -5.06
CA ASP A 225 -10.15 12.19 -5.33
C ASP A 225 -9.35 12.83 -6.48
N ARG A 226 -9.99 12.95 -7.63
CA ARG A 226 -9.39 13.49 -8.88
C ARG A 226 -8.87 14.91 -8.79
N ARG A 227 -9.30 15.65 -7.79
CA ARG A 227 -8.85 17.03 -7.55
C ARG A 227 -7.50 17.07 -6.84
N VAL A 228 -7.12 15.97 -6.19
CA VAL A 228 -5.83 15.87 -5.51
C VAL A 228 -4.72 15.65 -6.53
N ILE A 229 -3.78 16.56 -6.56
CA ILE A 229 -2.58 16.48 -7.38
C ILE A 229 -1.42 16.02 -6.50
N THR A 230 -0.62 15.07 -7.01
CA THR A 230 0.58 14.57 -6.34
C THR A 230 1.78 14.74 -7.26
N TRP A 231 2.86 15.34 -6.76
CA TRP A 231 4.11 15.46 -7.54
C TRP A 231 5.34 15.45 -6.65
N ARG A 232 6.47 15.08 -7.23
CA ARG A 232 7.78 15.18 -6.59
C ARG A 232 8.18 16.64 -6.50
N ILE A 233 8.78 17.03 -5.38
CA ILE A 233 9.37 18.37 -5.21
C ILE A 233 10.89 18.24 -5.10
N SER A 234 11.61 19.25 -5.63
CA SER A 234 13.07 19.28 -5.56
C SER A 234 13.54 19.93 -4.27
N THR A 235 14.65 19.41 -3.78
CA THR A 235 15.41 19.95 -2.65
C THR A 235 16.85 20.18 -3.06
N SER A 236 17.67 20.73 -2.17
CA SER A 236 19.12 20.82 -2.40
C SER A 236 19.85 19.47 -2.38
N ASP A 237 19.17 18.37 -1.94
CA ASP A 237 19.68 16.99 -2.02
C ASP A 237 18.58 16.07 -2.56
N ASN A 238 18.57 15.84 -3.87
CA ASN A 238 17.61 14.95 -4.53
C ASN A 238 18.10 13.51 -4.68
N GLU A 239 19.32 13.22 -4.24
CA GLU A 239 19.86 11.87 -4.29
C GLU A 239 19.46 11.01 -3.10
N HIS A 240 19.25 11.65 -1.94
CA HIS A 240 18.95 10.97 -0.68
C HIS A 240 17.56 11.32 -0.13
N LEU A 241 17.01 12.49 -0.50
CA LEU A 241 15.71 12.93 -0.04
C LEU A 241 14.62 12.56 -1.05
N PHE A 242 13.67 11.75 -0.61
CA PHE A 242 12.45 11.50 -1.34
C PHE A 242 11.38 12.47 -0.86
N SER A 243 11.13 13.52 -1.64
CA SER A 243 10.24 14.61 -1.25
C SER A 243 9.10 14.78 -2.25
N PHE A 244 7.88 14.94 -1.74
CA PHE A 244 6.69 15.09 -2.56
C PHE A 244 5.63 15.94 -1.87
N VAL A 245 4.68 16.42 -2.65
CA VAL A 245 3.51 17.14 -2.15
C VAL A 245 2.23 16.49 -2.67
N ARG A 246 1.21 16.52 -1.84
CA ARG A 246 -0.18 16.30 -2.24
C ARG A 246 -0.98 17.56 -1.98
N LYS A 247 -1.78 17.96 -2.97
CA LYS A 247 -2.50 19.24 -2.92
C LYS A 247 -3.90 19.11 -3.47
N VAL A 248 -4.84 19.77 -2.79
CA VAL A 248 -6.18 20.04 -3.28
C VAL A 248 -6.57 21.45 -2.86
N SER A 249 -6.91 22.31 -3.82
CA SER A 249 -7.18 23.74 -3.55
C SER A 249 -6.02 24.38 -2.78
N ASN A 250 -6.27 24.97 -1.61
CA ASN A 250 -5.27 25.58 -0.72
C ASN A 250 -4.75 24.63 0.37
N ARG A 251 -5.18 23.37 0.37
CA ARG A 251 -4.74 22.36 1.35
C ARG A 251 -3.58 21.57 0.78
N GLU A 252 -2.46 21.52 1.50
CA GLU A 252 -1.23 20.91 1.05
C GLU A 252 -0.63 20.03 2.14
N VAL A 253 -0.03 18.90 1.73
CA VAL A 253 0.78 18.03 2.58
C VAL A 253 2.11 17.80 1.86
N VAL A 254 3.18 18.29 2.46
CA VAL A 254 4.56 18.11 2.00
C VAL A 254 5.20 17.02 2.85
N THR A 255 5.68 15.97 2.22
CA THR A 255 6.36 14.85 2.88
C THR A 255 7.80 14.80 2.41
N ILE A 256 8.73 14.73 3.36
CA ILE A 256 10.17 14.63 3.12
C ILE A 256 10.69 13.41 3.88
N LEU A 257 11.32 12.49 3.17
CA LEU A 257 11.88 11.25 3.70
C LEU A 257 13.38 11.24 3.41
N ASN A 258 14.18 11.09 4.45
CA ASN A 258 15.62 10.90 4.31
C ASN A 258 15.92 9.41 4.20
N PHE A 259 16.30 8.96 3.03
CA PHE A 259 16.70 7.60 2.74
C PHE A 259 18.22 7.42 2.74
N SER A 260 18.89 8.05 3.71
CA SER A 260 20.32 7.87 3.94
C SER A 260 20.63 7.67 5.43
N ASP A 261 21.82 7.14 5.70
CA ASP A 261 22.37 6.92 7.04
C ASP A 261 23.02 8.17 7.65
N THR A 262 22.82 9.34 7.02
CA THR A 262 23.37 10.60 7.48
C THR A 262 22.30 11.64 7.73
N LYS A 263 22.60 12.56 8.64
CA LYS A 263 21.79 13.76 8.86
C LYS A 263 21.99 14.74 7.71
N ILE A 264 20.90 15.17 7.08
CA ILE A 264 20.92 16.10 5.95
C ILE A 264 20.39 17.46 6.34
N LYS A 265 21.13 18.52 5.95
CA LYS A 265 20.62 19.90 5.90
C LYS A 265 20.23 20.23 4.48
N PHE A 266 19.05 20.76 4.28
CA PHE A 266 18.53 21.00 2.92
C PHE A 266 17.61 22.21 2.86
N GLN A 267 17.37 22.67 1.62
CA GLN A 267 16.36 23.67 1.26
C GLN A 267 15.38 23.06 0.27
N ILE A 268 14.14 23.53 0.30
CA ILE A 268 13.13 23.17 -0.70
C ILE A 268 13.24 24.16 -1.84
N ASN A 269 13.46 23.63 -3.06
CA ASN A 269 13.72 24.42 -4.28
C ASN A 269 12.51 24.44 -5.24
N ASP A 270 11.30 24.16 -4.76
CA ASP A 270 10.10 24.09 -5.58
C ASP A 270 9.25 25.36 -5.38
N THR A 271 9.15 26.18 -6.43
CA THR A 271 8.41 27.45 -6.40
C THR A 271 6.88 27.30 -6.50
N ARG A 272 6.38 26.07 -6.73
CA ARG A 272 4.93 25.79 -6.81
C ARG A 272 4.26 25.72 -5.43
N ILE A 273 5.06 25.62 -4.37
CA ILE A 273 4.64 25.59 -2.98
C ILE A 273 5.37 26.66 -2.18
N GLY A 274 4.79 27.16 -1.10
CA GLY A 274 5.40 28.19 -0.28
C GLY A 274 4.52 28.60 0.90
N GLY A 275 5.07 29.48 1.73
CA GLY A 275 4.39 29.99 2.92
C GLY A 275 4.63 29.17 4.18
N GLY A 276 3.73 29.29 5.14
CA GLY A 276 3.80 28.62 6.45
C GLY A 276 3.13 27.26 6.44
N TYR A 277 3.72 26.34 7.16
CA TYR A 277 3.22 24.97 7.39
C TYR A 277 3.38 24.59 8.85
N THR A 278 2.65 23.57 9.27
CA THR A 278 2.80 22.95 10.59
C THR A 278 3.33 21.51 10.42
N ASP A 279 4.31 21.12 11.22
CA ASP A 279 4.80 19.75 11.25
C ASP A 279 3.83 18.85 12.01
N LEU A 280 3.44 17.75 11.40
CA LEU A 280 2.42 16.82 11.90
C LEU A 280 2.79 16.18 13.25
N PHE A 281 4.08 15.94 13.49
CA PHE A 281 4.53 15.18 14.66
C PHE A 281 4.98 16.06 15.82
N THR A 282 5.35 17.31 15.53
CA THR A 282 5.92 18.23 16.53
C THR A 282 5.07 19.47 16.80
N ASP A 283 4.02 19.69 15.97
CA ASP A 283 3.18 20.89 15.97
C ASP A 283 3.95 22.21 15.76
N LYS A 284 5.21 22.14 15.30
CA LYS A 284 6.03 23.32 15.04
C LYS A 284 5.64 23.98 13.72
N ALA A 285 5.59 25.30 13.75
CA ALA A 285 5.43 26.10 12.55
C ALA A 285 6.76 26.20 11.79
N HIS A 286 6.68 26.08 10.47
CA HIS A 286 7.81 26.16 9.53
C HIS A 286 7.49 27.07 8.36
N SER A 287 8.50 27.76 7.85
CA SER A 287 8.45 28.43 6.55
C SER A 287 9.21 27.59 5.53
N LEU A 288 8.64 27.32 4.36
CA LEU A 288 9.38 26.57 3.32
C LEU A 288 10.61 27.28 2.77
N ALA A 289 10.81 28.55 3.11
CA ALA A 289 12.01 29.31 2.75
C ALA A 289 13.21 29.05 3.69
N GLU A 290 13.00 28.36 4.81
CA GLU A 290 14.09 28.10 5.76
C GLU A 290 14.97 26.90 5.35
N THR A 291 16.12 26.79 6.01
CA THR A 291 16.97 25.59 5.90
C THR A 291 16.51 24.55 6.91
N PHE A 292 16.11 23.41 6.42
CA PHE A 292 15.67 22.28 7.22
C PHE A 292 16.84 21.38 7.60
N SER A 293 16.60 20.57 8.62
CA SER A 293 17.53 19.51 9.03
C SER A 293 16.73 18.26 9.39
N ILE A 294 17.06 17.14 8.76
CA ILE A 294 16.41 15.86 8.95
C ILE A 294 17.45 14.80 9.34
N PRO A 295 17.21 14.00 10.40
CA PRO A 295 18.16 12.97 10.83
C PRO A 295 18.28 11.86 9.79
N ALA A 296 19.30 10.99 9.95
CA ALA A 296 19.41 9.75 9.19
C ALA A 296 18.10 8.95 9.31
N TRP A 297 17.61 8.40 8.19
CA TRP A 297 16.35 7.65 8.10
C TRP A 297 15.15 8.39 8.72
N GLY A 298 15.22 9.71 8.75
CA GLY A 298 14.19 10.57 9.30
C GLY A 298 13.08 10.85 8.31
N TYR A 299 11.99 11.40 8.84
CA TYR A 299 10.85 11.84 8.05
C TYR A 299 10.29 13.15 8.59
N MET A 300 9.62 13.89 7.73
CA MET A 300 8.92 15.13 8.06
C MET A 300 7.63 15.20 7.25
N VAL A 301 6.53 15.55 7.91
CA VAL A 301 5.23 15.75 7.25
C VAL A 301 4.72 17.13 7.61
N LEU A 302 4.74 18.04 6.67
CA LEU A 302 4.32 19.43 6.82
C LEU A 302 2.95 19.63 6.15
N HIS A 303 2.05 20.34 6.79
CA HIS A 303 0.71 20.56 6.25
C HIS A 303 0.18 21.99 6.47
N LYS A 304 -0.78 22.38 5.63
CA LYS A 304 -1.57 23.61 5.78
C LYS A 304 -2.99 23.45 5.24
#